data_c68d2e71330ed863c88ec9e770a1d719
#
_entry.id   c68d2e71330ed863c88ec9e770a1d719
#
_cell.length_a   1.000
_cell.length_b   1.000
_cell.length_c   1.000
_cell.angle_alpha   90.00
_cell.angle_beta   90.00
_cell.angle_gamma   90.00
#
_symmetry.space_group_name_H-M   'P 1'
#
loop_
_entity.id
_entity.type
_entity.pdbx_description
1 polymer ?
#
loop_
_entity_poly.entity_id
_entity_poly.type
_entity_poly.pdbx_seq_one_letter_code
_entity_poly.pdbx_strand_id
1 'polypeptide(L)'
;MNTSVDGLSVDQVHVWRGDRHVLKGVSLTLRPRQLLHISGANGTGKTTLLRVVCGLLRPEQGLVSWLGQSISSVRAEYQAALAYASHEPALKGDLTALENLRFAVGLKRRVTAGELRASLEKTGVAGCADLPARVLSAGQRRRVALARILSMKASLWLLDEPFTNLDAAGTDLTGALLQSHVEGGGAALVVAHHDLKVDVDMRRLELGL
;
A
#
# COMPACT_ATOMS: atom_id res chain seq x y z
N MET A 1 8.72 -22.26 -20.44
CA MET A 1 7.44 -22.55 -19.76
C MET A 1 7.06 -21.30 -18.98
N ASN A 2 6.11 -20.52 -19.51
CA ASN A 2 5.68 -19.27 -18.85
C ASN A 2 4.63 -19.65 -17.80
N THR A 3 5.07 -19.94 -16.57
CA THR A 3 4.14 -20.07 -15.44
C THR A 3 3.60 -18.68 -15.15
N SER A 4 2.41 -18.39 -15.64
CA SER A 4 1.69 -17.15 -15.27
C SER A 4 1.63 -17.08 -13.76
N VAL A 5 2.29 -16.08 -13.16
CA VAL A 5 2.22 -15.85 -11.73
C VAL A 5 0.82 -15.35 -11.42
N ASP A 6 0.09 -16.11 -10.62
CA ASP A 6 -1.21 -15.69 -10.09
C ASP A 6 -0.96 -14.60 -9.03
N GLY A 7 -0.97 -13.33 -9.45
CA GLY A 7 -0.68 -12.18 -8.59
C GLY A 7 0.23 -11.13 -9.24
N LEU A 8 1.03 -10.47 -8.41
CA LEU A 8 2.00 -9.46 -8.81
C LEU A 8 3.36 -10.11 -9.11
N SER A 9 3.99 -9.73 -10.22
CA SER A 9 5.40 -10.03 -10.48
C SER A 9 6.17 -8.78 -10.91
N VAL A 10 7.40 -8.69 -10.47
CA VAL A 10 8.39 -7.70 -10.87
C VAL A 10 9.59 -8.49 -11.38
N ASP A 11 10.03 -8.22 -12.59
CA ASP A 11 11.11 -8.95 -13.22
C ASP A 11 12.20 -8.02 -13.73
N GLN A 12 13.41 -8.19 -13.18
CA GLN A 12 14.65 -7.48 -13.55
C GLN A 12 14.45 -5.96 -13.69
N VAL A 13 13.77 -5.35 -12.70
CA VAL A 13 13.49 -3.91 -12.74
C VAL A 13 14.74 -3.10 -12.40
N HIS A 14 15.09 -2.19 -13.31
CA HIS A 14 16.16 -1.20 -13.14
C HIS A 14 15.59 0.20 -13.18
N VAL A 15 16.06 1.06 -12.25
CA VAL A 15 15.68 2.47 -12.18
C VAL A 15 16.91 3.32 -11.87
N TRP A 16 17.08 4.38 -12.66
CA TRP A 16 18.10 5.41 -12.44
C TRP A 16 17.47 6.73 -11.96
N ARG A 17 18.21 7.50 -11.23
CA ARG A 17 17.91 8.87 -10.81
C ARG A 17 19.13 9.74 -11.10
N GLY A 18 19.14 10.42 -12.24
CA GLY A 18 20.38 10.98 -12.81
C GLY A 18 21.39 9.83 -13.02
N ASP A 19 22.61 10.01 -12.54
CA ASP A 19 23.67 8.97 -12.66
C ASP A 19 23.58 7.87 -11.60
N ARG A 20 22.64 7.95 -10.66
CA ARG A 20 22.51 6.97 -9.59
C ARG A 20 21.60 5.82 -10.02
N HIS A 21 22.16 4.59 -10.09
CA HIS A 21 21.39 3.36 -10.28
C HIS A 21 20.73 2.96 -8.95
N VAL A 22 19.44 3.22 -8.82
CA VAL A 22 18.68 3.08 -7.57
C VAL A 22 18.12 1.67 -7.39
N LEU A 23 17.51 1.10 -8.44
CA LEU A 23 17.10 -0.30 -8.45
C LEU A 23 17.95 -1.05 -9.48
N LYS A 24 18.52 -2.19 -9.08
CA LYS A 24 19.53 -2.92 -9.85
C LYS A 24 19.06 -4.34 -10.13
N GLY A 25 18.12 -4.52 -11.07
CA GLY A 25 17.62 -5.83 -11.45
C GLY A 25 16.73 -6.47 -10.38
N VAL A 26 15.88 -5.67 -9.74
CA VAL A 26 14.99 -6.17 -8.68
C VAL A 26 13.94 -7.09 -9.27
N SER A 27 13.84 -8.30 -8.70
CA SER A 27 12.83 -9.28 -9.06
C SER A 27 12.10 -9.77 -7.80
N LEU A 28 10.78 -9.84 -7.87
CA LEU A 28 9.94 -10.37 -6.79
C LEU A 28 8.62 -10.90 -7.34
N THR A 29 7.98 -11.74 -6.56
CA THR A 29 6.61 -12.21 -6.81
C THR A 29 5.80 -12.10 -5.52
N LEU A 30 4.51 -11.77 -5.65
CA LEU A 30 3.58 -11.70 -4.54
C LEU A 30 2.25 -12.31 -4.98
N ARG A 31 1.85 -13.40 -4.31
CA ARG A 31 0.63 -14.15 -4.59
C ARG A 31 -0.51 -13.74 -3.65
N PRO A 32 -1.77 -14.04 -3.98
CA PRO A 32 -2.86 -13.95 -3.03
C PRO A 32 -2.53 -14.68 -1.72
N ARG A 33 -3.01 -14.16 -0.61
CA ARG A 33 -2.75 -14.64 0.76
C ARG A 33 -1.29 -14.56 1.21
N GLN A 34 -0.48 -13.73 0.56
CA GLN A 34 0.91 -13.50 0.95
C GLN A 34 1.15 -12.05 1.36
N LEU A 35 2.07 -11.89 2.29
CA LEU A 35 2.66 -10.61 2.66
C LEU A 35 4.13 -10.59 2.25
N LEU A 36 4.54 -9.56 1.52
CA LEU A 36 5.95 -9.29 1.24
C LEU A 36 6.41 -8.09 2.06
N HIS A 37 7.28 -8.33 3.02
CA HIS A 37 7.95 -7.28 3.79
C HIS A 37 9.23 -6.86 3.07
N ILE A 38 9.33 -5.58 2.71
CA ILE A 38 10.53 -4.98 2.14
C ILE A 38 11.23 -4.15 3.19
N SER A 39 12.48 -4.52 3.48
CA SER A 39 13.38 -3.81 4.40
C SER A 39 14.60 -3.26 3.67
N GLY A 40 15.47 -2.57 4.39
CA GLY A 40 16.73 -2.01 3.89
C GLY A 40 16.99 -0.60 4.41
N ALA A 41 18.22 -0.12 4.27
CA ALA A 41 18.64 1.20 4.73
C ALA A 41 17.89 2.34 4.01
N ASN A 42 17.96 3.56 4.56
CA ASN A 42 17.41 4.72 3.88
C ASN A 42 18.12 4.97 2.55
N GLY A 43 17.35 5.31 1.52
CA GLY A 43 17.90 5.58 0.20
C GLY A 43 18.21 4.36 -0.65
N THR A 44 17.89 3.12 -0.23
CA THR A 44 18.07 1.88 -1.02
C THR A 44 17.05 1.69 -2.14
N GLY A 45 16.04 2.57 -2.22
CA GLY A 45 15.07 2.51 -3.33
C GLY A 45 13.71 1.91 -2.96
N LYS A 46 13.41 1.64 -1.68
CA LYS A 46 12.12 1.06 -1.23
C LYS A 46 10.90 1.80 -1.78
N THR A 47 10.81 3.11 -1.54
CA THR A 47 9.74 3.96 -2.08
C THR A 47 9.77 4.03 -3.61
N THR A 48 10.96 3.97 -4.24
CA THR A 48 11.08 3.92 -5.70
C THR A 48 10.48 2.63 -6.24
N LEU A 49 10.75 1.49 -5.62
CA LEU A 49 10.16 0.21 -5.99
C LEU A 49 8.63 0.25 -5.84
N LEU A 50 8.10 0.77 -4.73
CA LEU A 50 6.64 0.95 -4.57
C LEU A 50 6.05 1.82 -5.68
N ARG A 51 6.71 2.92 -6.07
CA ARG A 51 6.23 3.78 -7.17
C ARG A 51 6.24 3.06 -8.51
N VAL A 52 7.23 2.22 -8.77
CA VAL A 52 7.27 1.38 -9.98
C VAL A 52 6.11 0.37 -9.95
N VAL A 53 5.94 -0.32 -8.84
CA VAL A 53 4.84 -1.28 -8.67
C VAL A 53 3.48 -0.61 -8.77
N CYS A 54 3.28 0.59 -8.21
CA CYS A 54 2.04 1.38 -8.37
C CYS A 54 1.77 1.83 -9.83
N GLY A 55 2.76 1.71 -10.73
CA GLY A 55 2.68 2.29 -12.07
C GLY A 55 2.79 3.83 -12.09
N LEU A 56 3.31 4.43 -11.00
CA LEU A 56 3.59 5.87 -10.87
C LEU A 56 4.97 6.24 -11.43
N LEU A 57 5.84 5.26 -11.59
CA LEU A 57 7.16 5.41 -12.19
C LEU A 57 7.37 4.26 -13.16
N ARG A 58 7.74 4.59 -14.40
CA ARG A 58 8.14 3.59 -15.39
C ARG A 58 9.61 3.23 -15.17
N PRO A 59 9.95 1.92 -15.04
CA PRO A 59 11.35 1.51 -14.98
C PRO A 59 12.01 1.67 -16.34
N GLU A 60 13.32 1.89 -16.38
CA GLU A 60 14.11 1.95 -17.61
C GLU A 60 14.30 0.58 -18.23
N GLN A 61 14.38 -0.48 -17.37
CA GLN A 61 14.45 -1.89 -17.80
C GLN A 61 13.61 -2.76 -16.86
N GLY A 62 13.22 -3.92 -17.36
CA GLY A 62 12.40 -4.87 -16.62
C GLY A 62 10.91 -4.65 -16.80
N LEU A 63 10.13 -5.45 -16.11
CA LEU A 63 8.69 -5.49 -16.28
C LEU A 63 7.97 -5.67 -14.93
N VAL A 64 6.84 -5.00 -14.79
CA VAL A 64 5.85 -5.30 -13.73
C VAL A 64 4.62 -5.89 -14.38
N SER A 65 4.17 -7.03 -13.85
CA SER A 65 3.00 -7.75 -14.37
C SER A 65 2.00 -8.03 -13.26
N TRP A 66 0.73 -8.01 -13.61
CA TRP A 66 -0.41 -8.40 -12.79
C TRP A 66 -1.15 -9.55 -13.47
N LEU A 67 -1.31 -10.68 -12.76
CA LEU A 67 -1.95 -11.89 -13.30
C LEU A 67 -1.36 -12.30 -14.66
N GLY A 68 -0.03 -12.23 -14.79
CA GLY A 68 0.71 -12.59 -15.99
C GLY A 68 0.69 -11.58 -17.13
N GLN A 69 0.02 -10.44 -16.99
CA GLN A 69 -0.05 -9.38 -18.00
C GLN A 69 0.69 -8.13 -17.52
N SER A 70 1.34 -7.41 -18.44
CA SER A 70 1.98 -6.13 -18.11
C SER A 70 0.98 -5.14 -17.51
N ILE A 71 1.32 -4.48 -16.39
CA ILE A 71 0.44 -3.48 -15.77
C ILE A 71 0.11 -2.30 -16.68
N SER A 72 0.91 -2.07 -17.71
CA SER A 72 0.63 -1.04 -18.73
C SER A 72 -0.49 -1.44 -19.68
N SER A 73 -0.63 -2.74 -19.99
CA SER A 73 -1.69 -3.26 -20.87
C SER A 73 -3.02 -3.45 -20.17
N VAL A 74 -3.01 -3.75 -18.85
CA VAL A 74 -4.21 -3.97 -18.01
C VAL A 74 -4.36 -2.87 -16.96
N ARG A 75 -4.07 -1.64 -17.32
CA ARG A 75 -3.95 -0.52 -16.36
C ARG A 75 -5.23 -0.30 -15.54
N ALA A 76 -6.39 -0.39 -16.15
CA ALA A 76 -7.66 -0.13 -15.48
C ALA A 76 -7.95 -1.22 -14.43
N GLU A 77 -7.79 -2.48 -14.80
CA GLU A 77 -7.98 -3.66 -13.94
C GLU A 77 -6.96 -3.65 -12.79
N TYR A 78 -5.70 -3.36 -13.10
CA TYR A 78 -4.66 -3.27 -12.09
C TYR A 78 -4.92 -2.16 -11.09
N GLN A 79 -5.26 -0.96 -11.56
CA GLN A 79 -5.59 0.16 -10.68
C GLN A 79 -6.85 -0.08 -9.84
N ALA A 80 -7.81 -0.86 -10.34
CA ALA A 80 -8.99 -1.27 -9.55
C ALA A 80 -8.59 -2.26 -8.43
N ALA A 81 -7.66 -3.17 -8.70
CA ALA A 81 -7.17 -4.14 -7.74
C ALA A 81 -6.22 -3.56 -6.68
N LEU A 82 -5.67 -2.35 -6.89
CA LEU A 82 -4.61 -1.75 -6.09
C LEU A 82 -5.13 -0.72 -5.08
N ALA A 83 -4.67 -0.79 -3.83
CA ALA A 83 -4.72 0.31 -2.86
C ALA A 83 -3.31 0.68 -2.39
N TYR A 84 -2.96 1.95 -2.47
CA TYR A 84 -1.64 2.46 -2.11
C TYR A 84 -1.71 3.49 -0.97
N ALA A 85 -0.95 3.25 0.09
CA ALA A 85 -0.66 4.22 1.14
C ALA A 85 0.81 4.62 1.09
N SER A 86 1.06 5.88 0.74
CA SER A 86 2.40 6.48 0.76
C SER A 86 2.88 6.79 2.18
N HIS A 87 4.17 7.07 2.32
CA HIS A 87 4.77 7.49 3.58
C HIS A 87 4.02 8.70 4.19
N GLU A 88 3.66 9.68 3.39
CA GLU A 88 2.74 10.75 3.82
C GLU A 88 1.29 10.33 3.57
N PRO A 89 0.37 10.59 4.53
CA PRO A 89 -1.03 10.17 4.43
C PRO A 89 -1.81 10.70 3.20
N ALA A 90 -1.28 11.70 2.48
CA ALA A 90 -1.88 12.30 1.29
C ALA A 90 -3.35 12.72 1.50
N LEU A 91 -3.62 13.37 2.63
CA LEU A 91 -4.93 13.94 2.96
C LEU A 91 -4.98 15.43 2.59
N LYS A 92 -6.12 15.87 2.08
CA LYS A 92 -6.41 17.29 1.84
C LYS A 92 -6.76 17.94 3.18
N GLY A 93 -5.94 18.91 3.63
CA GLY A 93 -6.02 19.49 4.98
C GLY A 93 -7.38 20.12 5.30
N ASP A 94 -8.01 20.78 4.31
CA ASP A 94 -9.28 21.50 4.48
C ASP A 94 -10.51 20.59 4.42
N LEU A 95 -10.38 19.39 3.89
CA LEU A 95 -11.45 18.40 3.90
C LEU A 95 -11.46 17.64 5.23
N THR A 96 -12.67 17.27 5.69
CA THR A 96 -12.85 16.37 6.83
C THR A 96 -12.28 14.99 6.53
N ALA A 97 -12.08 14.15 7.56
CA ALA A 97 -11.67 12.77 7.37
C ALA A 97 -12.64 12.02 6.44
N LEU A 98 -13.95 12.18 6.66
CA LEU A 98 -14.98 11.53 5.84
C LEU A 98 -14.97 12.02 4.39
N GLU A 99 -14.79 13.31 4.16
CA GLU A 99 -14.68 13.90 2.80
C GLU A 99 -13.44 13.44 2.07
N ASN A 100 -12.29 13.33 2.77
CA ASN A 100 -11.07 12.75 2.22
C ASN A 100 -11.28 11.30 1.74
N LEU A 101 -11.95 10.47 2.56
CA LEU A 101 -12.29 9.11 2.15
C LEU A 101 -13.24 9.11 0.95
N ARG A 102 -14.32 9.92 1.01
CA ARG A 102 -15.31 10.02 -0.08
C ARG A 102 -14.65 10.43 -1.39
N PHE A 103 -13.77 11.44 -1.36
CA PHE A 103 -13.04 11.89 -2.54
C PHE A 103 -12.18 10.78 -3.13
N ALA A 104 -11.30 10.16 -2.32
CA ALA A 104 -10.34 9.19 -2.81
C ALA A 104 -11.00 7.87 -3.27
N VAL A 105 -11.97 7.37 -2.50
CA VAL A 105 -12.66 6.10 -2.81
C VAL A 105 -13.65 6.29 -3.96
N GLY A 106 -14.33 7.45 -4.00
CA GLY A 106 -15.31 7.78 -5.04
C GLY A 106 -14.72 7.83 -6.45
N LEU A 107 -13.40 8.08 -6.59
CA LEU A 107 -12.69 7.99 -7.86
C LEU A 107 -12.56 6.54 -8.38
N LYS A 108 -12.68 5.54 -7.50
CA LYS A 108 -12.50 4.12 -7.84
C LYS A 108 -13.79 3.32 -7.85
N ARG A 109 -14.70 3.61 -6.93
CA ARG A 109 -15.96 2.88 -6.80
C ARG A 109 -17.06 3.73 -6.15
N ARG A 110 -18.29 3.34 -6.37
CA ARG A 110 -19.42 3.88 -5.59
C ARG A 110 -19.29 3.46 -4.13
N VAL A 111 -19.52 4.39 -3.21
CA VAL A 111 -19.39 4.18 -1.77
C VAL A 111 -20.43 5.03 -1.02
N THR A 112 -21.01 4.48 0.03
CA THR A 112 -21.93 5.20 0.93
C THR A 112 -21.18 5.85 2.09
N ALA A 113 -21.78 6.88 2.70
CA ALA A 113 -21.22 7.50 3.90
C ALA A 113 -21.12 6.49 5.07
N GLY A 114 -22.07 5.56 5.17
CA GLY A 114 -22.07 4.51 6.20
C GLY A 114 -20.86 3.58 6.06
N GLU A 115 -20.53 3.11 4.85
CA GLU A 115 -19.33 2.29 4.61
C GLU A 115 -18.03 3.04 5.01
N LEU A 116 -17.96 4.34 4.71
CA LEU A 116 -16.78 5.14 5.04
C LEU A 116 -16.65 5.36 6.55
N ARG A 117 -17.77 5.65 7.26
CA ARG A 117 -17.78 5.76 8.71
C ARG A 117 -17.40 4.45 9.39
N ALA A 118 -17.88 3.31 8.90
CA ALA A 118 -17.49 2.00 9.40
C ALA A 118 -15.97 1.74 9.22
N SER A 119 -15.36 2.23 8.15
CA SER A 119 -13.91 2.13 7.96
C SER A 119 -13.13 3.03 8.93
N LEU A 120 -13.63 4.23 9.24
CA LEU A 120 -13.05 5.10 10.27
C LEU A 120 -13.17 4.49 11.66
N GLU A 121 -14.28 3.81 11.96
CA GLU A 121 -14.48 3.08 13.21
C GLU A 121 -13.48 1.93 13.33
N LYS A 122 -13.33 1.10 12.30
CA LYS A 122 -12.37 -0.01 12.26
C LYS A 122 -10.92 0.45 12.46
N THR A 123 -10.59 1.69 12.11
CA THR A 123 -9.24 2.26 12.35
C THR A 123 -9.15 3.10 13.61
N GLY A 124 -10.19 3.10 14.46
CA GLY A 124 -10.22 3.78 15.76
C GLY A 124 -10.22 5.31 15.66
N VAL A 125 -10.76 5.89 14.58
CA VAL A 125 -10.85 7.34 14.36
C VAL A 125 -12.26 7.81 13.98
N ALA A 126 -13.29 7.09 14.43
CA ALA A 126 -14.69 7.46 14.20
C ALA A 126 -15.01 8.90 14.67
N GLY A 127 -14.50 9.29 15.85
CA GLY A 127 -14.67 10.64 16.39
C GLY A 127 -14.03 11.76 15.57
N CYS A 128 -13.17 11.42 14.60
CA CYS A 128 -12.53 12.39 13.72
C CYS A 128 -13.28 12.57 12.38
N ALA A 129 -14.38 11.84 12.15
CA ALA A 129 -15.04 11.78 10.84
C ALA A 129 -15.34 13.16 10.24
N ASP A 130 -15.83 14.06 11.06
CA ASP A 130 -16.29 15.39 10.65
C ASP A 130 -15.28 16.51 10.97
N LEU A 131 -14.06 16.14 11.38
CA LEU A 131 -12.96 17.09 11.65
C LEU A 131 -12.09 17.27 10.40
N PRO A 132 -11.67 18.51 10.06
CA PRO A 132 -10.72 18.78 8.98
C PRO A 132 -9.37 18.07 9.23
N ALA A 133 -8.77 17.50 8.17
CA ALA A 133 -7.54 16.73 8.32
C ALA A 133 -6.35 17.54 8.87
N ARG A 134 -6.34 18.87 8.71
CA ARG A 134 -5.29 19.75 9.24
C ARG A 134 -5.24 19.79 10.79
N VAL A 135 -6.36 19.55 11.47
CA VAL A 135 -6.40 19.56 12.95
C VAL A 135 -6.13 18.18 13.58
N LEU A 136 -6.03 17.13 12.76
CA LEU A 136 -5.75 15.79 13.22
C LEU A 136 -4.27 15.62 13.61
N SER A 137 -4.00 14.83 14.64
CA SER A 137 -2.64 14.40 14.98
C SER A 137 -2.03 13.56 13.85
N ALA A 138 -0.71 13.39 13.85
CA ALA A 138 -0.01 12.55 12.86
C ALA A 138 -0.54 11.10 12.88
N GLY A 139 -0.76 10.53 14.07
CA GLY A 139 -1.34 9.19 14.23
C GLY A 139 -2.78 9.11 13.72
N GLN A 140 -3.62 10.10 14.02
CA GLN A 140 -4.99 10.15 13.49
C GLN A 140 -4.99 10.24 11.96
N ARG A 141 -4.15 11.10 11.36
CA ARG A 141 -4.00 11.15 9.90
C ARG A 141 -3.55 9.82 9.30
N ARG A 142 -2.63 9.10 9.95
CA ARG A 142 -2.20 7.76 9.52
C ARG A 142 -3.36 6.77 9.57
N ARG A 143 -4.16 6.75 10.65
CA ARG A 143 -5.33 5.88 10.78
C ARG A 143 -6.43 6.24 9.77
N VAL A 144 -6.64 7.51 9.42
CA VAL A 144 -7.54 7.93 8.32
C VAL A 144 -7.03 7.42 6.96
N ALA A 145 -5.72 7.45 6.72
CA ALA A 145 -5.15 6.87 5.50
C ALA A 145 -5.36 5.34 5.42
N LEU A 146 -5.28 4.62 6.55
CA LEU A 146 -5.62 3.20 6.62
C LEU A 146 -7.11 2.95 6.38
N ALA A 147 -8.01 3.78 6.93
CA ALA A 147 -9.45 3.72 6.65
C ALA A 147 -9.73 3.88 5.15
N ARG A 148 -8.98 4.73 4.45
CA ARG A 148 -9.04 4.87 2.99
C ARG A 148 -8.68 3.57 2.29
N ILE A 149 -7.58 2.90 2.70
CA ILE A 149 -7.16 1.61 2.13
C ILE A 149 -8.24 0.55 2.31
N LEU A 150 -8.79 0.41 3.52
CA LEU A 150 -9.91 -0.50 3.81
C LEU A 150 -11.13 -0.22 2.92
N SER A 151 -11.48 1.06 2.78
CA SER A 151 -12.65 1.48 1.99
C SER A 151 -12.50 1.21 0.49
N MET A 152 -11.29 1.06 -0.03
CA MET A 152 -11.05 0.75 -1.44
C MET A 152 -11.42 -0.68 -1.81
N LYS A 153 -11.50 -1.61 -0.85
CA LYS A 153 -11.78 -3.05 -1.08
C LYS A 153 -10.88 -3.69 -2.14
N ALA A 154 -9.65 -3.20 -2.24
CA ALA A 154 -8.66 -3.66 -3.21
C ALA A 154 -8.03 -4.98 -2.75
N SER A 155 -7.72 -5.88 -3.70
CA SER A 155 -7.08 -7.17 -3.41
C SER A 155 -5.57 -7.06 -3.17
N LEU A 156 -4.93 -5.99 -3.64
CA LEU A 156 -3.50 -5.73 -3.47
C LEU A 156 -3.29 -4.44 -2.66
N TRP A 157 -2.64 -4.56 -1.52
CA TRP A 157 -2.22 -3.41 -0.71
C TRP A 157 -0.74 -3.14 -0.88
N LEU A 158 -0.39 -1.89 -1.17
CA LEU A 158 0.98 -1.39 -1.17
C LEU A 158 1.10 -0.33 -0.08
N LEU A 159 1.89 -0.60 0.96
CA LEU A 159 1.96 0.24 2.15
C LEU A 159 3.40 0.69 2.38
N ASP A 160 3.62 2.01 2.38
CA ASP A 160 4.92 2.64 2.66
C ASP A 160 4.93 3.16 4.09
N GLU A 161 5.68 2.49 4.97
CA GLU A 161 5.84 2.79 6.39
C GLU A 161 4.49 2.95 7.15
N PRO A 162 3.56 1.96 7.07
CA PRO A 162 2.20 2.13 7.59
C PRO A 162 2.12 2.28 9.12
N PHE A 163 3.18 1.92 9.84
CA PHE A 163 3.24 1.94 11.31
C PHE A 163 3.82 3.24 11.88
N THR A 164 4.36 4.12 11.03
CA THR A 164 4.97 5.38 11.47
C THR A 164 3.95 6.30 12.12
N ASN A 165 4.34 6.95 13.24
CA ASN A 165 3.50 7.84 14.05
C ASN A 165 2.30 7.16 14.73
N LEU A 166 2.30 5.84 14.87
CA LEU A 166 1.30 5.10 15.63
C LEU A 166 1.81 4.77 17.02
N ASP A 167 0.92 4.81 18.01
CA ASP A 167 1.11 4.22 19.33
C ASP A 167 1.03 2.69 19.27
N ALA A 168 1.29 2.02 20.38
CA ALA A 168 1.24 0.56 20.46
C ALA A 168 -0.13 0.01 19.99
N ALA A 169 -1.23 0.59 20.48
CA ALA A 169 -2.58 0.18 20.08
C ALA A 169 -2.85 0.40 18.58
N GLY A 170 -2.33 1.49 17.99
CA GLY A 170 -2.43 1.74 16.55
C GLY A 170 -1.58 0.77 15.73
N THR A 171 -0.42 0.39 16.25
CA THR A 171 0.46 -0.60 15.63
C THR A 171 -0.22 -1.98 15.61
N ASP A 172 -0.77 -2.42 16.75
CA ASP A 172 -1.48 -3.70 16.86
C ASP A 172 -2.71 -3.74 15.97
N LEU A 173 -3.51 -2.66 15.95
CA LEU A 173 -4.66 -2.52 15.07
C LEU A 173 -4.25 -2.62 13.58
N THR A 174 -3.19 -1.94 13.18
CA THR A 174 -2.70 -1.98 11.80
C THR A 174 -2.23 -3.38 11.41
N GLY A 175 -1.53 -4.07 12.33
CA GLY A 175 -1.14 -5.48 12.17
C GLY A 175 -2.36 -6.39 11.97
N ALA A 176 -3.38 -6.27 12.83
CA ALA A 176 -4.61 -7.05 12.74
C ALA A 176 -5.38 -6.81 11.42
N LEU A 177 -5.44 -5.56 10.96
CA LEU A 177 -6.07 -5.23 9.67
C LEU A 177 -5.30 -5.83 8.48
N LEU A 178 -3.98 -5.79 8.53
CA LEU A 178 -3.11 -6.38 7.52
C LEU A 178 -3.25 -7.91 7.48
N GLN A 179 -3.25 -8.56 8.66
CA GLN A 179 -3.48 -9.99 8.78
C GLN A 179 -4.85 -10.39 8.23
N SER A 180 -5.91 -9.71 8.66
CA SER A 180 -7.28 -9.97 8.16
C SER A 180 -7.40 -9.80 6.64
N HIS A 181 -6.69 -8.83 6.05
CA HIS A 181 -6.67 -8.65 4.60
C HIS A 181 -6.04 -9.85 3.88
N VAL A 182 -4.88 -10.32 4.36
CA VAL A 182 -4.15 -11.44 3.76
C VAL A 182 -4.92 -12.76 3.95
N GLU A 183 -5.44 -13.03 5.15
CA GLU A 183 -6.30 -14.19 5.43
C GLU A 183 -7.58 -14.18 4.60
N GLY A 184 -8.14 -12.99 4.34
CA GLY A 184 -9.30 -12.77 3.47
C GLY A 184 -9.05 -13.01 1.97
N GLY A 185 -7.83 -13.40 1.59
CA GLY A 185 -7.45 -13.68 0.19
C GLY A 185 -6.70 -12.54 -0.50
N GLY A 186 -6.50 -11.41 0.17
CA GLY A 186 -5.71 -10.30 -0.36
C GLY A 186 -4.20 -10.58 -0.35
N ALA A 187 -3.45 -9.69 -0.97
CA ALA A 187 -1.99 -9.67 -0.94
C ALA A 187 -1.49 -8.31 -0.46
N ALA A 188 -0.39 -8.27 0.27
CA ALA A 188 0.17 -7.03 0.77
C ALA A 188 1.69 -6.95 0.54
N LEU A 189 2.16 -5.82 0.02
CA LEU A 189 3.55 -5.44 -0.02
C LEU A 189 3.73 -4.28 0.95
N VAL A 190 4.55 -4.49 1.96
CA VAL A 190 4.75 -3.54 3.06
C VAL A 190 6.22 -3.16 3.13
N VAL A 191 6.50 -1.88 3.02
CA VAL A 191 7.81 -1.32 3.35
C VAL A 191 7.80 -0.90 4.81
N ALA A 192 8.70 -1.42 5.63
CA ALA A 192 8.88 -1.03 7.01
C ALA A 192 10.32 -1.25 7.48
N HIS A 193 10.77 -0.42 8.44
CA HIS A 193 12.12 -0.53 9.02
C HIS A 193 12.22 -1.57 10.15
N HIS A 194 11.11 -1.95 10.74
CA HIS A 194 11.06 -2.89 11.86
C HIS A 194 10.26 -4.15 11.46
N ASP A 195 10.45 -5.20 12.24
CA ASP A 195 9.75 -6.46 12.03
C ASP A 195 8.24 -6.30 12.20
N LEU A 196 7.50 -6.89 11.27
CA LEU A 196 6.05 -6.92 11.31
C LEU A 196 5.59 -8.06 12.22
N LYS A 197 4.75 -7.75 13.21
CA LYS A 197 4.12 -8.73 14.10
C LYS A 197 2.76 -9.14 13.53
N VAL A 198 2.80 -10.01 12.54
CA VAL A 198 1.60 -10.58 11.88
C VAL A 198 1.81 -12.09 11.67
N ASP A 199 0.78 -12.88 11.88
CA ASP A 199 0.81 -14.33 11.69
C ASP A 199 0.19 -14.72 10.35
N VAL A 200 0.96 -14.53 9.29
CA VAL A 200 0.58 -14.86 7.91
C VAL A 200 1.78 -15.39 7.13
N ASP A 201 1.56 -15.99 5.95
CA ASP A 201 2.63 -16.34 5.02
C ASP A 201 3.39 -15.07 4.60
N MET A 202 4.50 -14.80 5.29
CA MET A 202 5.31 -13.59 5.10
C MET A 202 6.67 -13.92 4.51
N ARG A 203 6.95 -13.33 3.36
CA ARG A 203 8.27 -13.33 2.75
C ARG A 203 8.96 -12.00 3.03
N ARG A 204 10.30 -12.03 3.06
CA ARG A 204 11.13 -10.83 3.26
C ARG A 204 12.02 -10.59 2.05
N LEU A 205 12.17 -9.34 1.68
CA LEU A 205 13.11 -8.86 0.68
C LEU A 205 13.90 -7.69 1.25
N GLU A 206 15.21 -7.83 1.34
CA GLU A 206 16.09 -6.74 1.73
C GLU A 206 16.65 -6.05 0.48
N LEU A 207 16.43 -4.74 0.38
CA LEU A 207 16.96 -3.92 -0.71
C LEU A 207 18.29 -3.29 -0.30
N GLY A 208 19.26 -3.35 -1.21
CA GLY A 208 20.56 -2.69 -1.03
C GLY A 208 21.71 -3.61 -0.64
N LEU A 209 21.50 -4.95 -0.69
CA LEU A 209 22.58 -5.93 -0.67
C LEU A 209 23.21 -6.09 -2.04
#